data_7dd7ab5572c43a128c28db7e6dc8ed71
#
_entry.id   7dd7ab5572c43a128c28db7e6dc8ed71
#
_cell.length_a   1.000
_cell.length_b   1.000
_cell.length_c   1.000
_cell.angle_alpha   90.00
_cell.angle_beta   90.00
_cell.angle_gamma   90.00
#
_symmetry.space_group_name_H-M   'P 1'
#
loop_
_entity.id
_entity.type
_entity.pdbx_description
1 polymer ?
#
loop_
_entity_poly.entity_id
_entity_poly.type
_entity_poly.pdbx_seq_one_letter_code
_entity_poly.pdbx_strand_id
1 'polypeptide(L)'
;MPNEQSGQPVSHSDLKSPAYDARIDANQPLYKGIANTMPDGGFLGSFKEDIQQGQLPQVSWIVAPATYSEHPGPSSPVQGAWYIQEVLNALTENPHIWSQTVLLVNFDENDGFFDHIPSPSAPSKDQTGQLHGKTTLTEQQLSYEYFNHPAVAGSKSQPKPDGRVYGPGVRVPLYILSPWSRGGWVNSQVFDHTSILRFLEQRFGIQEPNISPYRRAVCGDLTSAFNFKTPNLDILPELPGQKSRQEADAIRVTQALLPQLAVPKNQNMPLQQTGIRLSRALPYILHCSAKVELARQQVQLIFSNTGEQAAVFHVYDKLDLEAIPRRYMVEAGKQLDDIWSVHDGRYDLWVLGPNGFHRSFQGNLHSKLYSESLPEIRICVEECEPKIYLKLRSEGQKTVKLVIQANAYLNKSWHIETRTAETELLLDMSEWYGWYDFTVSLENEPEFKRRFAGRIETGKDSYSDPFMGYSV
;
A
#
# COMPACT_ATOMS: atom_id res chain seq x y z
N MET A 1 27.67 5.98 -2.29
CA MET A 1 28.53 6.32 -1.14
C MET A 1 29.83 6.90 -1.68
N PRO A 2 30.51 7.83 -1.01
CA PRO A 2 31.79 8.34 -1.48
C PRO A 2 32.90 7.30 -1.31
N ASN A 3 33.82 7.23 -2.26
CA ASN A 3 35.06 6.53 -2.06
C ASN A 3 35.93 7.40 -1.15
N GLU A 4 36.28 6.93 0.04
CA GLU A 4 36.97 7.71 1.05
C GLU A 4 38.41 8.09 0.67
N GLN A 5 39.06 7.30 -0.19
CA GLN A 5 40.40 7.61 -0.67
C GLN A 5 40.39 8.75 -1.68
N SER A 6 39.36 8.86 -2.51
CA SER A 6 39.28 9.84 -3.58
C SER A 6 38.21 10.91 -3.36
N GLY A 7 37.33 10.73 -2.39
CA GLY A 7 36.16 11.58 -2.18
C GLY A 7 35.12 11.51 -3.31
N GLN A 8 35.27 10.59 -4.27
CA GLN A 8 34.39 10.44 -5.40
C GLN A 8 33.28 9.42 -5.10
N PRO A 9 32.07 9.62 -5.63
CA PRO A 9 31.00 8.61 -5.53
C PRO A 9 31.46 7.29 -6.17
N VAL A 10 31.20 6.19 -5.48
CA VAL A 10 31.50 4.84 -5.97
C VAL A 10 30.21 4.11 -6.19
N SER A 11 30.03 3.57 -7.39
CA SER A 11 28.91 2.68 -7.70
C SER A 11 29.12 1.31 -7.02
N HIS A 12 28.07 0.76 -6.42
CA HIS A 12 28.06 -0.61 -5.90
C HIS A 12 28.30 -1.67 -6.99
N SER A 13 28.16 -1.29 -8.26
CA SER A 13 28.45 -2.14 -9.42
C SER A 13 29.88 -1.99 -9.96
N ASP A 14 30.68 -1.09 -9.40
CA ASP A 14 32.05 -0.89 -9.83
C ASP A 14 32.97 -2.00 -9.29
N LEU A 15 33.33 -2.94 -10.14
CA LEU A 15 34.24 -4.06 -9.82
C LEU A 15 35.65 -3.60 -9.40
N LYS A 16 35.99 -2.35 -9.69
CA LYS A 16 37.31 -1.74 -9.33
C LYS A 16 37.24 -1.01 -7.99
N SER A 17 36.09 -0.96 -7.35
CA SER A 17 35.96 -0.37 -6.02
C SER A 17 36.86 -1.12 -5.06
N PRO A 18 37.65 -0.41 -4.22
CA PRO A 18 38.55 -1.06 -3.29
C PRO A 18 37.74 -1.90 -2.28
N ALA A 19 38.26 -3.08 -1.97
CA ALA A 19 37.76 -3.87 -0.87
C ALA A 19 37.95 -3.13 0.47
N TYR A 20 37.22 -3.55 1.50
CA TYR A 20 37.43 -3.06 2.86
C TYR A 20 38.92 -3.18 3.26
N ASP A 21 39.53 -2.09 3.68
CA ASP A 21 40.88 -2.03 4.26
C ASP A 21 40.79 -1.53 5.70
N ALA A 22 41.03 -2.40 6.67
CA ALA A 22 40.93 -2.08 8.09
C ALA A 22 41.80 -0.87 8.51
N ARG A 23 42.85 -0.57 7.78
CA ARG A 23 43.71 0.58 8.09
C ARG A 23 43.07 1.93 7.75
N ILE A 24 42.15 1.92 6.77
CA ILE A 24 41.47 3.12 6.27
C ILE A 24 40.04 3.13 6.77
N ASP A 25 39.34 1.98 6.69
CA ASP A 25 37.89 1.88 6.86
C ASP A 25 37.48 1.52 8.29
N ALA A 26 38.39 1.09 9.15
CA ALA A 26 38.12 0.67 10.53
C ALA A 26 37.44 1.74 11.39
N ASN A 27 37.66 3.02 11.08
CA ASN A 27 37.06 4.15 11.78
C ASN A 27 35.75 4.64 11.12
N GLN A 28 35.29 3.95 10.06
CA GLN A 28 34.10 4.30 9.30
C GLN A 28 32.98 3.29 9.64
N PRO A 29 32.13 3.59 10.62
CA PRO A 29 31.18 2.60 11.14
C PRO A 29 30.13 2.15 10.10
N LEU A 30 29.95 2.92 9.03
CA LEU A 30 28.98 2.64 7.98
C LEU A 30 29.57 1.93 6.76
N TYR A 31 30.84 1.51 6.82
CA TYR A 31 31.53 1.07 5.62
C TYR A 31 32.43 -0.13 5.84
N LYS A 32 31.96 -1.31 5.48
CA LYS A 32 32.73 -2.55 5.48
C LYS A 32 33.20 -3.00 4.10
N GLY A 33 33.22 -2.10 3.14
CA GLY A 33 33.74 -2.36 1.79
C GLY A 33 32.68 -2.79 0.79
N ILE A 34 32.45 -1.92 -0.20
CA ILE A 34 31.53 -2.20 -1.32
C ILE A 34 31.93 -3.51 -2.03
N ALA A 35 33.23 -3.73 -2.25
CA ALA A 35 33.73 -4.90 -2.94
C ALA A 35 33.43 -6.23 -2.23
N ASN A 36 33.13 -6.24 -0.95
CA ASN A 36 32.77 -7.46 -0.21
C ASN A 36 31.40 -8.04 -0.59
N THR A 37 30.61 -7.28 -1.33
CA THR A 37 29.32 -7.79 -1.85
C THR A 37 29.45 -8.39 -3.26
N MET A 38 30.64 -8.32 -3.86
CA MET A 38 30.89 -8.84 -5.19
C MET A 38 31.04 -10.36 -5.21
N PRO A 39 30.56 -11.04 -6.26
CA PRO A 39 30.53 -12.50 -6.29
C PRO A 39 31.90 -13.19 -6.61
N ASP A 40 32.91 -12.46 -7.00
CA ASP A 40 34.19 -12.98 -7.45
C ASP A 40 35.31 -12.77 -6.42
N GLY A 41 35.52 -13.73 -5.59
CA GLY A 41 36.58 -13.74 -4.58
C GLY A 41 36.29 -12.99 -3.29
N GLY A 42 35.26 -12.15 -3.26
CA GLY A 42 34.83 -11.39 -2.08
C GLY A 42 33.33 -11.46 -1.80
N PHE A 43 32.61 -12.34 -2.47
CA PHE A 43 31.15 -12.42 -2.40
C PHE A 43 30.67 -12.66 -0.97
N LEU A 44 30.04 -11.63 -0.40
CA LEU A 44 29.55 -11.64 0.99
C LEU A 44 30.62 -12.06 2.02
N GLY A 45 31.92 -11.91 1.72
CA GLY A 45 33.00 -12.42 2.58
C GLY A 45 32.93 -11.91 3.99
N SER A 46 32.95 -10.58 4.19
CA SER A 46 32.83 -9.97 5.54
C SER A 46 31.50 -10.31 6.22
N PHE A 47 30.40 -10.35 5.48
CA PHE A 47 29.10 -10.68 6.02
C PHE A 47 29.04 -12.13 6.54
N LYS A 48 29.56 -13.08 5.77
CA LYS A 48 29.65 -14.49 6.17
C LYS A 48 30.60 -14.69 7.36
N GLU A 49 31.74 -13.98 7.37
CA GLU A 49 32.68 -14.02 8.48
C GLU A 49 32.04 -13.47 9.77
N ASP A 50 31.41 -12.32 9.73
CA ASP A 50 30.69 -11.73 10.86
C ASP A 50 29.62 -12.70 11.43
N ILE A 51 28.89 -13.41 10.55
CA ILE A 51 27.89 -14.42 10.95
C ILE A 51 28.58 -15.60 11.64
N GLN A 52 29.66 -16.12 11.07
CA GLN A 52 30.39 -17.27 11.63
C GLN A 52 31.01 -16.97 13.00
N GLN A 53 31.50 -15.75 13.16
CA GLN A 53 32.11 -15.28 14.40
C GLN A 53 31.08 -14.78 15.43
N GLY A 54 29.78 -14.69 15.08
CA GLY A 54 28.75 -14.15 15.95
C GLY A 54 28.88 -12.63 16.17
N GLN A 55 29.49 -11.93 15.22
CA GLN A 55 29.80 -10.50 15.27
C GLN A 55 29.01 -9.67 14.25
N LEU A 56 27.93 -10.21 13.72
CA LEU A 56 27.08 -9.47 12.77
C LEU A 56 26.62 -8.14 13.40
N PRO A 57 26.85 -7.00 12.72
CA PRO A 57 26.40 -5.71 13.22
C PRO A 57 24.87 -5.69 13.47
N GLN A 58 24.41 -4.85 14.39
CA GLN A 58 22.99 -4.72 14.68
C GLN A 58 22.17 -4.25 13.46
N VAL A 59 22.78 -3.52 12.56
CA VAL A 59 22.19 -3.12 11.27
C VAL A 59 23.25 -3.36 10.19
N SER A 60 22.88 -4.11 9.16
CA SER A 60 23.69 -4.37 7.98
C SER A 60 22.92 -3.98 6.73
N TRP A 61 23.51 -3.11 5.91
CA TRP A 61 22.97 -2.74 4.61
C TRP A 61 23.72 -3.48 3.51
N ILE A 62 23.02 -4.32 2.79
CA ILE A 62 23.58 -5.05 1.65
C ILE A 62 23.00 -4.42 0.39
N VAL A 63 23.89 -3.90 -0.47
CA VAL A 63 23.50 -3.36 -1.78
C VAL A 63 24.07 -4.29 -2.83
N ALA A 64 23.20 -4.95 -3.58
CA ALA A 64 23.60 -5.88 -4.62
C ALA A 64 24.37 -5.15 -5.73
N PRO A 65 25.43 -5.78 -6.31
CA PRO A 65 26.07 -5.24 -7.50
C PRO A 65 25.12 -5.25 -8.69
N ALA A 66 25.35 -4.39 -9.69
CA ALA A 66 24.45 -4.18 -10.80
C ALA A 66 24.03 -5.48 -11.54
N THR A 67 24.93 -6.48 -11.62
CA THR A 67 24.64 -7.78 -12.25
C THR A 67 23.57 -8.57 -11.50
N TYR A 68 23.39 -8.35 -10.18
CA TYR A 68 22.52 -9.13 -9.32
C TYR A 68 21.47 -8.27 -8.59
N SER A 69 21.24 -7.04 -9.06
CA SER A 69 20.36 -6.05 -8.43
C SER A 69 18.91 -6.08 -8.94
N GLU A 70 18.63 -6.90 -9.94
CA GLU A 70 17.37 -6.91 -10.71
C GLU A 70 17.13 -5.68 -11.60
N HIS A 71 18.00 -4.67 -11.57
CA HIS A 71 17.91 -3.56 -12.53
C HIS A 71 17.84 -4.11 -13.97
N PRO A 72 16.95 -3.62 -14.84
CA PRO A 72 16.66 -4.21 -16.17
C PRO A 72 17.86 -4.35 -17.12
N GLY A 73 18.93 -3.68 -16.84
CA GLY A 73 20.22 -3.84 -17.53
C GLY A 73 21.36 -3.41 -16.62
N PRO A 74 22.26 -4.31 -16.24
CA PRO A 74 22.57 -5.63 -16.83
C PRO A 74 21.94 -6.83 -16.16
N SER A 75 21.15 -6.67 -15.08
CA SER A 75 20.63 -7.77 -14.28
C SER A 75 19.35 -8.41 -14.84
N SER A 76 18.85 -9.39 -14.11
CA SER A 76 17.57 -10.04 -14.35
C SER A 76 16.97 -10.55 -13.04
N PRO A 77 15.65 -10.81 -12.98
CA PRO A 77 15.00 -11.32 -11.77
C PRO A 77 15.61 -12.63 -11.25
N VAL A 78 16.10 -13.52 -12.14
CA VAL A 78 16.71 -14.79 -11.73
C VAL A 78 18.08 -14.58 -11.08
N GLN A 79 18.82 -13.57 -11.49
CA GLN A 79 20.12 -13.22 -10.89
C GLN A 79 19.92 -12.58 -9.52
N GLY A 80 18.96 -11.66 -9.38
CA GLY A 80 18.64 -11.07 -8.08
C GLY A 80 18.07 -12.10 -7.10
N ALA A 81 17.19 -12.98 -7.55
CA ALA A 81 16.67 -14.08 -6.73
C ALA A 81 17.78 -14.99 -6.20
N TRP A 82 18.78 -15.32 -7.05
CA TRP A 82 19.97 -16.04 -6.60
C TRP A 82 20.75 -15.28 -5.52
N TYR A 83 20.95 -13.98 -5.70
CA TYR A 83 21.67 -13.16 -4.71
C TYR A 83 20.97 -13.13 -3.36
N ILE A 84 19.65 -12.92 -3.34
CA ILE A 84 18.83 -12.93 -2.13
C ILE A 84 18.90 -14.31 -1.45
N GLN A 85 18.83 -15.39 -2.25
CA GLN A 85 18.98 -16.75 -1.75
C GLN A 85 20.31 -16.96 -1.02
N GLU A 86 21.43 -16.44 -1.55
CA GLU A 86 22.74 -16.57 -0.92
C GLU A 86 22.86 -15.78 0.38
N VAL A 87 22.21 -14.60 0.46
CA VAL A 87 22.12 -13.83 1.70
C VAL A 87 21.32 -14.61 2.75
N LEU A 88 20.18 -15.18 2.37
CA LEU A 88 19.35 -15.95 3.25
C LEU A 88 20.06 -17.24 3.73
N ASN A 89 20.73 -17.94 2.82
CA ASN A 89 21.51 -19.14 3.15
C ASN A 89 22.58 -18.81 4.18
N ALA A 90 23.34 -17.72 3.98
CA ALA A 90 24.40 -17.31 4.93
C ALA A 90 23.82 -17.04 6.34
N LEU A 91 22.67 -16.39 6.45
CA LEU A 91 22.02 -16.13 7.74
C LEU A 91 21.53 -17.41 8.42
N THR A 92 20.96 -18.32 7.62
CA THR A 92 20.31 -19.53 8.15
C THR A 92 21.28 -20.66 8.45
N GLU A 93 22.51 -20.62 7.92
CA GLU A 93 23.61 -21.53 8.30
C GLU A 93 23.98 -21.39 9.79
N ASN A 94 23.74 -20.23 10.40
CA ASN A 94 23.93 -20.04 11.83
C ASN A 94 22.57 -19.84 12.55
N PRO A 95 21.97 -20.89 13.15
CA PRO A 95 20.66 -20.80 13.78
C PRO A 95 20.58 -19.77 14.92
N HIS A 96 21.69 -19.52 15.62
CA HIS A 96 21.74 -18.52 16.68
C HIS A 96 21.57 -17.11 16.11
N ILE A 97 22.32 -16.78 15.07
CA ILE A 97 22.19 -15.49 14.37
C ILE A 97 20.80 -15.37 13.74
N TRP A 98 20.35 -16.41 13.02
CA TRP A 98 19.01 -16.40 12.41
C TRP A 98 17.90 -16.13 13.42
N SER A 99 17.97 -16.76 14.61
CA SER A 99 16.94 -16.60 15.66
C SER A 99 16.78 -15.16 16.15
N GLN A 100 17.70 -14.26 15.82
CA GLN A 100 17.72 -12.86 16.25
C GLN A 100 17.69 -11.88 15.06
N THR A 101 17.50 -12.38 13.83
CA THR A 101 17.63 -11.57 12.62
C THR A 101 16.26 -11.27 11.98
N VAL A 102 16.13 -10.05 11.50
CA VAL A 102 15.09 -9.61 10.55
C VAL A 102 15.80 -9.27 9.25
N LEU A 103 15.50 -10.00 8.19
CA LEU A 103 15.94 -9.69 6.83
C LEU A 103 14.81 -8.96 6.10
N LEU A 104 15.07 -7.72 5.69
CA LEU A 104 14.21 -6.90 4.85
C LEU A 104 14.78 -6.89 3.43
N VAL A 105 14.04 -7.42 2.48
CA VAL A 105 14.40 -7.33 1.05
C VAL A 105 13.54 -6.25 0.43
N ASN A 106 14.15 -5.10 0.20
CA ASN A 106 13.50 -3.91 -0.30
C ASN A 106 13.99 -3.57 -1.71
N PHE A 107 13.05 -3.18 -2.56
CA PHE A 107 13.34 -2.70 -3.91
C PHE A 107 13.31 -1.18 -3.91
N ASP A 108 14.21 -0.55 -4.65
CA ASP A 108 14.38 0.91 -4.69
C ASP A 108 13.35 1.58 -5.60
N GLU A 109 12.95 0.91 -6.67
CA GLU A 109 11.96 1.42 -7.62
C GLU A 109 11.03 0.31 -8.12
N ASN A 110 10.01 0.70 -8.87
CA ASN A 110 8.97 -0.21 -9.34
C ASN A 110 9.44 -1.15 -10.46
N ASP A 111 8.70 -2.23 -10.60
CA ASP A 111 8.89 -3.28 -11.60
C ASP A 111 8.05 -3.10 -12.88
N GLY A 112 7.37 -1.95 -13.03
CA GLY A 112 6.43 -1.67 -14.11
C GLY A 112 5.01 -2.17 -13.86
N PHE A 113 4.73 -2.78 -12.71
CA PHE A 113 3.37 -3.19 -12.32
C PHE A 113 2.75 -2.15 -11.40
N PHE A 114 1.44 -2.02 -11.50
CA PHE A 114 0.64 -1.06 -10.72
C PHE A 114 -0.23 -1.78 -9.70
N ASP A 115 -0.51 -1.12 -8.59
CA ASP A 115 -1.45 -1.63 -7.62
C ASP A 115 -2.91 -1.39 -8.08
N HIS A 116 -3.86 -1.99 -7.38
CA HIS A 116 -5.30 -1.88 -7.65
C HIS A 116 -5.85 -0.47 -7.44
N ILE A 117 -5.19 0.32 -6.59
CA ILE A 117 -5.53 1.71 -6.31
C ILE A 117 -4.31 2.60 -6.54
N PRO A 118 -4.50 3.89 -6.85
CA PRO A 118 -3.41 4.85 -6.90
C PRO A 118 -2.69 4.96 -5.56
N SER A 119 -1.41 5.28 -5.63
CA SER A 119 -0.58 5.55 -4.48
C SER A 119 -1.20 6.62 -3.57
N PRO A 120 -1.17 6.46 -2.23
CA PRO A 120 -1.79 7.38 -1.28
C PRO A 120 -0.98 8.69 -1.16
N SER A 121 -1.16 9.56 -2.12
CA SER A 121 -0.51 10.87 -2.18
C SER A 121 -1.32 11.95 -1.48
N ALA A 122 -0.65 13.02 -1.07
CA ALA A 122 -1.30 14.25 -0.62
C ALA A 122 -2.21 14.85 -1.72
N PRO A 123 -3.17 15.72 -1.37
CA PRO A 123 -3.99 16.42 -2.34
C PRO A 123 -3.14 17.17 -3.37
N SER A 124 -3.47 17.05 -4.65
CA SER A 124 -2.79 17.78 -5.72
C SER A 124 -3.15 19.26 -5.69
N LYS A 125 -2.28 20.10 -6.23
CA LYS A 125 -2.58 21.51 -6.51
C LYS A 125 -2.79 21.70 -8.02
N ASP A 126 -3.77 22.50 -8.38
CA ASP A 126 -3.91 22.97 -9.76
C ASP A 126 -2.94 24.13 -10.07
N GLN A 127 -3.03 24.66 -11.29
CA GLN A 127 -2.18 25.76 -11.74
C GLN A 127 -2.39 27.08 -10.95
N THR A 128 -3.52 27.21 -10.26
CA THR A 128 -3.83 28.36 -9.38
C THR A 128 -3.34 28.19 -7.96
N GLY A 129 -2.85 26.99 -7.60
CA GLY A 129 -2.45 26.62 -6.25
C GLY A 129 -3.61 26.09 -5.40
N GLN A 130 -4.81 25.92 -5.96
CA GLN A 130 -5.96 25.36 -5.25
C GLN A 130 -5.79 23.85 -5.08
N LEU A 131 -6.09 23.35 -3.86
CA LEU A 131 -6.06 21.92 -3.55
C LEU A 131 -7.23 21.18 -4.19
N HIS A 132 -6.94 20.04 -4.83
CA HIS A 132 -7.92 19.05 -5.24
C HIS A 132 -8.08 18.00 -4.13
N GLY A 133 -8.97 18.28 -3.19
CA GLY A 133 -9.21 17.51 -1.98
C GLY A 133 -8.82 18.28 -0.72
N LYS A 134 -8.75 17.56 0.40
CA LYS A 134 -8.48 18.14 1.72
C LYS A 134 -7.64 17.19 2.59
N THR A 135 -7.11 17.71 3.67
CA THR A 135 -6.38 16.95 4.69
C THR A 135 -6.70 17.47 6.08
N THR A 136 -6.57 16.61 7.08
CA THR A 136 -6.65 17.01 8.49
C THR A 136 -5.31 17.54 9.04
N LEU A 137 -4.22 17.44 8.26
CA LEU A 137 -2.94 18.08 8.57
C LEU A 137 -3.02 19.60 8.37
N THR A 138 -2.17 20.32 9.08
CA THR A 138 -1.98 21.75 8.85
C THR A 138 -1.28 22.01 7.52
N GLU A 139 -1.43 23.22 6.97
CA GLU A 139 -0.75 23.60 5.73
C GLU A 139 0.79 23.45 5.82
N GLN A 140 1.37 23.83 6.96
CA GLN A 140 2.80 23.67 7.22
C GLN A 140 3.23 22.20 7.18
N GLN A 141 2.49 21.30 7.81
CA GLN A 141 2.78 19.86 7.79
C GLN A 141 2.66 19.26 6.39
N LEU A 142 1.68 19.73 5.61
CA LEU A 142 1.43 19.28 4.25
C LEU A 142 2.50 19.80 3.27
N SER A 143 3.11 20.96 3.54
CA SER A 143 4.05 21.62 2.62
C SER A 143 5.26 20.78 2.26
N TYR A 144 5.65 19.83 3.12
CA TYR A 144 6.75 18.90 2.85
C TYR A 144 6.48 17.91 1.72
N GLU A 145 5.23 17.71 1.33
CA GLU A 145 4.85 16.79 0.26
C GLU A 145 4.90 17.43 -1.14
N TYR A 146 5.11 18.75 -1.23
CA TYR A 146 5.20 19.46 -2.49
C TYR A 146 6.65 19.70 -2.90
N PHE A 147 6.96 19.45 -4.18
CA PHE A 147 8.30 19.63 -4.71
C PHE A 147 8.65 21.11 -4.88
N ASN A 148 9.10 21.72 -3.79
CA ASN A 148 9.49 23.13 -3.71
C ASN A 148 10.99 23.31 -3.47
N HIS A 149 11.76 22.22 -3.32
CA HIS A 149 13.18 22.30 -3.02
C HIS A 149 13.96 22.74 -4.24
N PRO A 150 14.90 23.69 -4.09
CA PRO A 150 15.76 24.10 -5.19
C PRO A 150 16.62 22.92 -5.64
N ALA A 151 16.86 22.83 -6.95
CA ALA A 151 17.77 21.83 -7.49
C ALA A 151 19.18 22.01 -6.87
N VAL A 152 19.85 20.91 -6.58
CA VAL A 152 21.25 20.96 -6.13
C VAL A 152 22.09 21.62 -7.21
N ALA A 153 22.89 22.62 -6.82
CA ALA A 153 23.73 23.35 -7.75
C ALA A 153 24.63 22.38 -8.55
N GLY A 154 24.56 22.49 -9.89
CA GLY A 154 25.34 21.63 -10.79
C GLY A 154 24.69 20.31 -11.17
N SER A 155 23.57 19.92 -10.59
CA SER A 155 22.81 18.74 -11.03
C SER A 155 22.09 19.01 -12.34
N LYS A 156 22.35 18.19 -13.36
CA LYS A 156 21.66 18.24 -14.65
C LYS A 156 20.44 17.32 -14.71
N SER A 157 20.30 16.43 -13.75
CA SER A 157 19.27 15.38 -13.73
C SER A 157 18.07 15.70 -12.83
N GLN A 158 18.16 16.67 -11.94
CA GLN A 158 17.05 17.04 -11.08
C GLN A 158 16.03 17.91 -11.83
N PRO A 159 14.73 17.58 -11.76
CA PRO A 159 13.70 18.45 -12.28
C PRO A 159 13.69 19.79 -11.51
N LYS A 160 13.22 20.83 -12.16
CA LYS A 160 12.99 22.10 -11.47
C LYS A 160 11.80 21.96 -10.52
N PRO A 161 11.84 22.65 -9.35
CA PRO A 161 10.70 22.68 -8.45
C PRO A 161 9.46 23.16 -9.20
N ASP A 162 8.37 22.43 -9.12
CA ASP A 162 7.11 22.72 -9.80
C ASP A 162 5.92 22.84 -8.83
N GLY A 163 6.16 22.70 -7.54
CA GLY A 163 5.14 22.78 -6.51
C GLY A 163 4.13 21.64 -6.52
N ARG A 164 4.37 20.59 -7.30
CA ARG A 164 3.48 19.43 -7.40
C ARG A 164 3.79 18.41 -6.31
N VAL A 165 2.79 17.59 -6.00
CA VAL A 165 2.97 16.41 -5.16
C VAL A 165 3.46 15.23 -6.00
N TYR A 166 4.57 14.62 -5.60
CA TYR A 166 5.07 13.40 -6.25
C TYR A 166 4.55 12.15 -5.54
N GLY A 167 4.26 12.25 -4.24
CA GLY A 167 3.73 11.17 -3.43
C GLY A 167 4.70 9.99 -3.29
N PRO A 168 4.20 8.84 -2.79
CA PRO A 168 5.00 7.62 -2.66
C PRO A 168 5.38 6.95 -3.98
N GLY A 169 4.80 7.35 -5.10
CA GLY A 169 5.04 6.70 -6.40
C GLY A 169 4.23 5.40 -6.57
N VAL A 170 4.59 4.60 -7.58
CA VAL A 170 4.00 3.29 -7.81
C VAL A 170 4.53 2.26 -6.80
N ARG A 171 3.81 1.15 -6.61
CA ARG A 171 4.21 0.15 -5.62
C ARG A 171 5.57 -0.48 -5.92
N VAL A 172 6.25 -0.89 -4.86
CA VAL A 172 7.43 -1.76 -4.92
C VAL A 172 7.20 -2.97 -4.00
N PRO A 173 7.78 -4.14 -4.30
CA PRO A 173 7.74 -5.28 -3.39
C PRO A 173 8.58 -5.03 -2.12
N LEU A 174 8.15 -5.61 -1.01
CA LEU A 174 8.94 -5.74 0.22
C LEU A 174 8.73 -7.14 0.80
N TYR A 175 9.80 -7.88 1.01
CA TYR A 175 9.77 -9.15 1.70
C TYR A 175 10.38 -9.00 3.10
N ILE A 176 9.69 -9.54 4.10
CA ILE A 176 10.13 -9.54 5.49
C ILE A 176 10.33 -10.99 5.93
N LEU A 177 11.59 -11.40 6.08
CA LEU A 177 11.97 -12.76 6.41
C LEU A 177 12.60 -12.78 7.81
N SER A 178 11.94 -13.44 8.75
CA SER A 178 12.43 -13.60 10.12
C SER A 178 11.67 -14.69 10.85
N PRO A 179 12.15 -15.17 12.00
CA PRO A 179 11.36 -16.05 12.87
C PRO A 179 10.02 -15.45 13.29
N TRP A 180 9.90 -14.12 13.34
CA TRP A 180 8.69 -13.43 13.79
C TRP A 180 7.68 -13.12 12.68
N SER A 181 8.06 -13.31 11.41
CA SER A 181 7.20 -13.02 10.25
C SER A 181 6.86 -14.27 9.42
N ARG A 182 7.36 -15.46 9.79
CA ARG A 182 7.14 -16.72 9.04
C ARG A 182 5.66 -17.09 8.95
N GLY A 183 5.27 -17.69 7.83
CA GLY A 183 3.94 -18.24 7.62
C GLY A 183 3.24 -17.79 6.33
N GLY A 184 3.93 -17.09 5.44
CA GLY A 184 3.35 -16.61 4.17
C GLY A 184 2.29 -15.54 4.36
N TRP A 185 2.48 -14.68 5.37
CA TRP A 185 1.59 -13.58 5.69
C TRP A 185 1.63 -12.48 4.61
N VAL A 186 0.47 -11.90 4.34
CA VAL A 186 0.36 -10.61 3.65
C VAL A 186 0.04 -9.52 4.66
N ASN A 187 0.56 -8.31 4.42
CA ASN A 187 0.24 -7.12 5.20
C ASN A 187 -0.16 -5.98 4.24
N SER A 188 -1.42 -5.61 4.27
CA SER A 188 -2.00 -4.59 3.39
C SER A 188 -2.01 -3.19 4.03
N GLN A 189 -1.29 -2.98 5.12
CA GLN A 189 -1.03 -1.64 5.63
C GLN A 189 -0.19 -0.86 4.63
N VAL A 190 -0.42 0.43 4.53
CA VAL A 190 0.39 1.31 3.68
C VAL A 190 1.78 1.47 4.28
N PHE A 191 2.79 1.12 3.50
CA PHE A 191 4.20 1.32 3.81
C PHE A 191 4.87 2.09 2.68
N ASP A 192 6.01 2.69 2.97
CA ASP A 192 6.92 3.28 2.00
C ASP A 192 8.38 3.06 2.42
N HIS A 193 9.35 3.60 1.69
CA HIS A 193 10.77 3.46 2.04
C HIS A 193 11.12 4.03 3.41
N THR A 194 10.36 5.02 3.92
CA THR A 194 10.59 5.55 5.27
C THR A 194 10.16 4.59 6.37
N SER A 195 9.33 3.59 6.05
CA SER A 195 8.86 2.58 7.02
C SER A 195 10.00 1.76 7.61
N ILE A 196 11.07 1.49 6.82
CA ILE A 196 12.27 0.82 7.30
C ILE A 196 13.01 1.68 8.32
N LEU A 197 13.15 2.98 8.04
CA LEU A 197 13.79 3.91 8.98
C LEU A 197 12.95 4.02 10.26
N ARG A 198 11.62 4.06 10.16
CA ARG A 198 10.72 4.07 11.30
C ARG A 198 10.77 2.77 12.13
N PHE A 199 11.02 1.64 11.49
CA PHE A 199 11.28 0.38 12.20
C PHE A 199 12.57 0.47 13.03
N LEU A 200 13.62 1.08 12.47
CA LEU A 200 14.86 1.36 13.21
C LEU A 200 14.63 2.37 14.36
N GLU A 201 13.80 3.40 14.14
CA GLU A 201 13.39 4.31 15.22
C GLU A 201 12.77 3.56 16.40
N GLN A 202 11.83 2.65 16.13
CA GLN A 202 11.21 1.82 17.16
C GLN A 202 12.22 0.92 17.87
N ARG A 203 13.14 0.34 17.12
CA ARG A 203 14.14 -0.59 17.67
C ARG A 203 15.20 0.09 18.54
N PHE A 204 15.63 1.29 18.17
CA PHE A 204 16.77 1.97 18.80
C PHE A 204 16.39 3.19 19.64
N GLY A 205 15.13 3.60 19.65
CA GLY A 205 14.67 4.78 20.38
C GLY A 205 15.23 6.10 19.84
N ILE A 206 15.49 6.15 18.54
CA ILE A 206 15.95 7.35 17.83
C ILE A 206 14.83 7.92 16.96
N GLN A 207 15.01 9.11 16.43
CA GLN A 207 14.04 9.70 15.50
C GLN A 207 14.77 10.30 14.30
N GLU A 208 14.31 9.96 13.09
CA GLU A 208 14.77 10.58 11.84
C GLU A 208 13.97 11.86 11.58
N PRO A 209 14.57 13.05 11.68
CA PRO A 209 13.84 14.31 11.59
C PRO A 209 13.33 14.65 10.19
N ASN A 210 13.87 14.00 9.15
CA ASN A 210 13.54 14.29 7.76
C ASN A 210 12.32 13.51 7.23
N ILE A 211 11.74 12.62 8.03
CA ILE A 211 10.48 11.96 7.66
C ILE A 211 9.33 12.94 7.87
N SER A 212 8.62 13.28 6.80
CA SER A 212 7.55 14.27 6.84
C SER A 212 6.39 13.87 7.77
N PRO A 213 5.65 14.84 8.33
CA PRO A 213 4.45 14.55 9.10
C PRO A 213 3.41 13.73 8.34
N TYR A 214 3.29 13.95 7.02
CA TYR A 214 2.39 13.18 6.16
C TYR A 214 2.79 11.70 6.11
N ARG A 215 4.09 11.42 5.83
CA ARG A 215 4.61 10.04 5.78
C ARG A 215 4.44 9.33 7.12
N ARG A 216 4.71 10.04 8.22
CA ARG A 216 4.50 9.51 9.57
C ARG A 216 3.05 9.17 9.87
N ALA A 217 2.11 9.95 9.35
CA ALA A 217 0.69 9.71 9.55
C ALA A 217 0.16 8.55 8.69
N VAL A 218 0.53 8.51 7.40
CA VAL A 218 -0.04 7.57 6.41
C VAL A 218 0.69 6.23 6.38
N CYS A 219 2.03 6.22 6.49
CA CYS A 219 2.82 5.00 6.36
C CYS A 219 3.09 4.36 7.72
N GLY A 220 2.99 3.05 7.80
CA GLY A 220 3.33 2.26 8.99
C GLY A 220 4.84 2.17 9.23
N ASP A 221 5.23 1.58 10.37
CA ASP A 221 6.61 1.40 10.80
C ASP A 221 7.08 -0.07 10.72
N LEU A 222 6.38 -0.90 9.98
CA LEU A 222 6.58 -2.33 9.79
C LEU A 222 6.29 -3.21 11.03
N THR A 223 6.07 -2.67 12.22
CA THR A 223 5.86 -3.49 13.43
C THR A 223 4.67 -4.43 13.32
N SER A 224 3.62 -4.04 12.58
CA SER A 224 2.43 -4.86 12.31
C SER A 224 2.73 -6.14 11.49
N ALA A 225 3.89 -6.24 10.85
CA ALA A 225 4.26 -7.43 10.08
C ALA A 225 4.76 -8.58 10.98
N PHE A 226 5.04 -8.32 12.25
CA PHE A 226 5.71 -9.25 13.14
C PHE A 226 4.81 -9.75 14.28
N ASN A 227 5.02 -10.99 14.67
CA ASN A 227 4.57 -11.53 15.95
C ASN A 227 5.78 -11.76 16.85
N PHE A 228 6.22 -10.72 17.57
CA PHE A 228 7.37 -10.81 18.46
C PHE A 228 7.14 -11.67 19.71
N LYS A 229 5.88 -12.05 20.02
CA LYS A 229 5.54 -12.86 21.18
C LYS A 229 5.87 -14.35 20.97
N THR A 230 5.72 -14.83 19.74
CA THR A 230 5.86 -16.25 19.41
C THR A 230 6.68 -16.41 18.12
N PRO A 231 8.03 -16.37 18.22
CA PRO A 231 8.87 -16.62 17.05
C PRO A 231 8.69 -18.07 16.56
N ASN A 232 8.67 -18.26 15.26
CA ASN A 232 8.69 -19.58 14.65
C ASN A 232 10.15 -19.97 14.32
N LEU A 233 10.72 -20.85 15.12
CA LEU A 233 12.08 -21.39 14.99
C LEU A 233 12.12 -22.80 14.37
N ASP A 234 11.02 -23.28 13.81
CA ASP A 234 10.99 -24.57 13.10
C ASP A 234 12.04 -24.61 12.00
N ILE A 235 12.43 -25.80 11.62
CA ILE A 235 13.36 -26.03 10.50
C ILE A 235 12.84 -25.30 9.26
N LEU A 236 13.72 -24.55 8.61
CA LEU A 236 13.36 -23.88 7.37
C LEU A 236 13.06 -24.91 6.27
N PRO A 237 11.97 -24.74 5.51
CA PRO A 237 11.70 -25.62 4.40
C PRO A 237 12.78 -25.46 3.34
N GLU A 238 13.08 -26.56 2.65
CA GLU A 238 13.90 -26.48 1.44
C GLU A 238 13.18 -25.61 0.40
N LEU A 239 13.88 -24.60 -0.11
CA LEU A 239 13.31 -23.70 -1.12
C LEU A 239 13.33 -24.39 -2.47
N PRO A 240 12.20 -24.55 -3.17
CA PRO A 240 12.16 -25.18 -4.48
C PRO A 240 12.79 -24.28 -5.54
N GLY A 241 13.42 -24.90 -6.56
CA GLY A 241 13.90 -24.18 -7.73
C GLY A 241 15.14 -23.31 -7.50
N GLN A 242 15.87 -23.53 -6.40
CA GLN A 242 17.16 -22.88 -6.18
C GLN A 242 18.10 -23.09 -7.38
N LYS A 243 18.88 -22.08 -7.68
CA LYS A 243 19.83 -22.09 -8.79
C LYS A 243 21.23 -21.79 -8.30
N SER A 244 22.21 -22.38 -8.97
CA SER A 244 23.59 -21.94 -8.82
C SER A 244 23.77 -20.58 -9.52
N ARG A 245 24.84 -19.86 -9.16
CA ARG A 245 25.25 -18.63 -9.86
C ARG A 245 25.36 -18.85 -11.37
N GLN A 246 26.05 -19.93 -11.75
CA GLN A 246 26.29 -20.25 -13.16
C GLN A 246 24.99 -20.46 -13.95
N GLU A 247 23.99 -21.14 -13.35
CA GLU A 247 22.68 -21.32 -13.97
C GLU A 247 21.94 -19.98 -14.10
N ALA A 248 21.95 -19.13 -13.07
CA ALA A 248 21.31 -17.82 -13.10
C ALA A 248 21.90 -16.93 -14.21
N ASP A 249 23.23 -16.89 -14.31
CA ASP A 249 23.95 -16.12 -15.35
C ASP A 249 23.65 -16.68 -16.76
N ALA A 250 23.62 -18.00 -16.93
CA ALA A 250 23.28 -18.65 -18.22
C ALA A 250 21.84 -18.34 -18.65
N ILE A 251 20.89 -18.35 -17.72
CA ILE A 251 19.50 -17.96 -17.99
C ILE A 251 19.43 -16.50 -18.46
N ARG A 252 20.15 -15.60 -17.81
CA ARG A 252 20.20 -14.18 -18.22
C ARG A 252 20.71 -14.02 -19.64
N VAL A 253 21.76 -14.73 -20.01
CA VAL A 253 22.29 -14.73 -21.40
C VAL A 253 21.22 -15.18 -22.39
N THR A 254 20.50 -16.25 -22.09
CA THR A 254 19.41 -16.74 -22.93
C THR A 254 18.27 -15.72 -23.05
N GLN A 255 17.86 -15.12 -21.94
CA GLN A 255 16.81 -14.09 -21.93
C GLN A 255 17.17 -12.87 -22.79
N ALA A 256 18.42 -12.45 -22.78
CA ALA A 256 18.88 -11.31 -23.56
C ALA A 256 18.80 -11.54 -25.09
N LEU A 257 18.72 -12.80 -25.52
CA LEU A 257 18.58 -13.20 -26.94
C LEU A 257 17.10 -13.34 -27.37
N LEU A 258 16.15 -13.29 -26.45
CA LEU A 258 14.74 -13.36 -26.77
C LEU A 258 14.28 -12.11 -27.53
N PRO A 259 13.37 -12.26 -28.50
CA PRO A 259 12.81 -11.11 -29.18
C PRO A 259 11.99 -10.23 -28.21
N GLN A 260 12.02 -8.93 -28.46
CA GLN A 260 11.16 -8.00 -27.71
C GLN A 260 9.69 -8.36 -27.92
N LEU A 261 8.95 -8.47 -26.82
CA LEU A 261 7.52 -8.71 -26.86
C LEU A 261 6.78 -7.49 -27.44
N ALA A 262 5.96 -7.73 -28.45
CA ALA A 262 5.08 -6.69 -28.95
C ALA A 262 3.92 -6.44 -27.97
N VAL A 263 3.46 -5.18 -27.89
CA VAL A 263 2.25 -4.86 -27.13
C VAL A 263 1.08 -5.67 -27.72
N PRO A 264 0.37 -6.46 -26.91
CA PRO A 264 -0.72 -7.29 -27.40
C PRO A 264 -1.86 -6.41 -27.94
N LYS A 265 -2.41 -6.80 -29.08
CA LYS A 265 -3.56 -6.09 -29.69
C LYS A 265 -4.79 -6.13 -28.79
N ASN A 266 -5.02 -7.29 -28.15
CA ASN A 266 -6.06 -7.47 -27.13
C ASN A 266 -5.36 -7.54 -25.78
N GLN A 267 -5.56 -6.51 -24.98
CA GLN A 267 -5.00 -6.44 -23.63
C GLN A 267 -5.97 -7.08 -22.66
N ASN A 268 -5.46 -7.94 -21.81
CA ASN A 268 -6.21 -8.56 -20.72
C ASN A 268 -5.53 -8.22 -19.39
N MET A 269 -6.30 -8.14 -18.32
CA MET A 269 -5.75 -8.03 -16.98
C MET A 269 -4.87 -9.26 -16.68
N PRO A 270 -3.72 -9.09 -16.01
CA PRO A 270 -2.91 -10.22 -15.57
C PRO A 270 -3.75 -11.15 -14.67
N LEU A 271 -3.61 -12.45 -14.89
CA LEU A 271 -4.22 -13.43 -14.01
C LEU A 271 -3.48 -13.45 -12.68
N GLN A 272 -4.22 -13.27 -11.62
CA GLN A 272 -3.71 -13.39 -10.27
C GLN A 272 -3.80 -14.85 -9.81
N GLN A 273 -2.81 -15.32 -9.07
CA GLN A 273 -2.86 -16.65 -8.48
C GLN A 273 -4.03 -16.72 -7.48
N THR A 274 -4.93 -17.66 -7.70
CA THR A 274 -6.05 -17.92 -6.80
C THR A 274 -5.59 -18.42 -5.43
N GLY A 275 -6.41 -18.22 -4.42
CA GLY A 275 -6.22 -18.73 -3.07
C GLY A 275 -6.15 -17.63 -2.02
N ILE A 276 -6.37 -18.03 -0.79
CA ILE A 276 -6.36 -17.16 0.40
C ILE A 276 -4.98 -17.22 1.06
N ARG A 277 -4.54 -16.09 1.60
CA ARG A 277 -3.31 -15.95 2.39
C ARG A 277 -3.67 -15.48 3.80
N LEU A 278 -2.90 -15.89 4.78
CA LEU A 278 -2.96 -15.28 6.11
C LEU A 278 -2.69 -13.78 5.98
N SER A 279 -3.49 -12.95 6.61
CA SER A 279 -3.40 -11.49 6.53
C SER A 279 -3.29 -10.86 7.91
N ARG A 280 -2.36 -9.93 8.06
CA ARG A 280 -2.21 -9.17 9.30
C ARG A 280 -3.40 -8.26 9.54
N ALA A 281 -3.71 -8.04 10.82
CA ALA A 281 -4.66 -7.01 11.24
C ALA A 281 -4.21 -5.64 10.74
N LEU A 282 -5.17 -4.82 10.33
CA LEU A 282 -4.90 -3.48 9.80
C LEU A 282 -5.43 -2.41 10.75
N PRO A 283 -4.77 -1.25 10.81
CA PRO A 283 -5.13 -0.17 11.72
C PRO A 283 -6.23 0.77 11.18
N TYR A 284 -7.04 0.30 10.21
CA TYR A 284 -8.00 1.15 9.51
C TYR A 284 -9.44 0.84 9.91
N ILE A 285 -10.16 1.86 10.41
CA ILE A 285 -11.62 1.84 10.56
C ILE A 285 -12.17 3.06 9.84
N LEU A 286 -12.59 2.87 8.59
CA LEU A 286 -12.88 3.94 7.65
C LEU A 286 -14.37 4.05 7.35
N HIS A 287 -14.86 5.30 7.32
CA HIS A 287 -16.23 5.62 6.98
C HIS A 287 -16.29 6.69 5.91
N CYS A 288 -17.21 6.54 4.98
CA CYS A 288 -17.56 7.59 4.04
C CYS A 288 -19.08 7.57 3.80
N SER A 289 -19.70 8.71 3.90
CA SER A 289 -21.13 8.91 3.63
C SER A 289 -21.36 10.10 2.69
N ALA A 290 -22.49 10.10 2.01
CA ALA A 290 -22.91 11.18 1.12
C ALA A 290 -24.20 11.79 1.63
N LYS A 291 -24.25 13.12 1.75
CA LYS A 291 -25.42 13.91 2.05
C LYS A 291 -25.76 14.81 0.88
N VAL A 292 -27.00 14.73 0.42
CA VAL A 292 -27.49 15.56 -0.69
C VAL A 292 -28.03 16.88 -0.13
N GLU A 293 -27.58 17.99 -0.72
CA GLU A 293 -28.08 19.34 -0.43
C GLU A 293 -28.90 19.88 -1.63
N LEU A 294 -30.17 19.55 -1.68
CA LEU A 294 -31.06 19.89 -2.80
C LEU A 294 -31.09 21.39 -3.12
N ALA A 295 -31.18 22.23 -2.10
CA ALA A 295 -31.28 23.67 -2.26
C ALA A 295 -30.05 24.29 -2.95
N ARG A 296 -28.89 23.63 -2.85
CA ARG A 296 -27.63 24.09 -3.44
C ARG A 296 -27.20 23.27 -4.65
N GLN A 297 -27.95 22.24 -5.00
CA GLN A 297 -27.58 21.31 -6.08
C GLN A 297 -26.17 20.72 -5.86
N GLN A 298 -25.91 20.18 -4.67
CA GLN A 298 -24.61 19.71 -4.25
C GLN A 298 -24.69 18.39 -3.48
N VAL A 299 -23.59 17.64 -3.49
CA VAL A 299 -23.40 16.45 -2.67
C VAL A 299 -22.22 16.69 -1.72
N GLN A 300 -22.46 16.60 -0.42
CA GLN A 300 -21.41 16.61 0.60
C GLN A 300 -20.95 15.18 0.85
N LEU A 301 -19.65 14.90 0.68
CA LEU A 301 -19.02 13.69 1.16
C LEU A 301 -18.40 13.96 2.53
N ILE A 302 -18.63 13.04 3.47
CA ILE A 302 -18.10 13.09 4.83
C ILE A 302 -17.21 11.89 5.02
N PHE A 303 -15.94 12.12 5.36
CA PHE A 303 -14.93 11.10 5.60
C PHE A 303 -14.57 11.08 7.08
N SER A 304 -14.60 9.90 7.69
CA SER A 304 -14.22 9.70 9.08
C SER A 304 -13.29 8.51 9.22
N ASN A 305 -12.31 8.63 10.07
CA ASN A 305 -11.36 7.57 10.40
C ASN A 305 -11.33 7.39 11.91
N THR A 306 -11.88 6.30 12.40
CA THR A 306 -11.89 5.93 13.81
C THR A 306 -10.83 4.88 14.16
N GLY A 307 -9.99 4.51 13.17
CA GLY A 307 -8.84 3.62 13.37
C GLY A 307 -7.63 4.33 13.99
N GLU A 308 -6.48 3.66 13.92
CA GLU A 308 -5.24 4.09 14.57
C GLU A 308 -4.21 4.69 13.59
N GLN A 309 -4.39 4.53 12.30
CA GLN A 309 -3.50 5.01 11.23
C GLN A 309 -4.26 5.93 10.29
N ALA A 310 -3.62 7.00 9.82
CA ALA A 310 -4.22 7.85 8.80
C ALA A 310 -4.44 7.10 7.48
N ALA A 311 -5.48 7.49 6.77
CA ALA A 311 -5.81 6.92 5.48
C ALA A 311 -6.07 8.00 4.43
N VAL A 312 -5.83 7.66 3.17
CA VAL A 312 -6.12 8.51 2.03
C VAL A 312 -7.28 7.92 1.25
N PHE A 313 -8.30 8.74 1.05
CA PHE A 313 -9.41 8.42 0.17
C PHE A 313 -9.20 9.09 -1.18
N HIS A 314 -9.29 8.32 -2.25
CA HIS A 314 -9.28 8.81 -3.62
C HIS A 314 -10.71 8.91 -4.12
N VAL A 315 -11.14 10.08 -4.59
CA VAL A 315 -12.48 10.27 -5.09
C VAL A 315 -12.45 10.67 -6.57
N TYR A 316 -13.17 9.90 -7.36
CA TYR A 316 -13.37 10.12 -8.79
C TYR A 316 -14.82 10.49 -9.05
N ASP A 317 -15.03 11.47 -9.92
CA ASP A 317 -16.31 11.71 -10.54
C ASP A 317 -16.41 10.86 -11.81
N LYS A 318 -17.28 9.86 -11.81
CA LYS A 318 -17.44 8.97 -12.97
C LYS A 318 -18.15 9.64 -14.15
N LEU A 319 -18.77 10.80 -13.94
CA LEU A 319 -19.33 11.62 -14.99
C LEU A 319 -18.28 12.51 -15.67
N ASP A 320 -17.10 12.67 -15.02
CA ASP A 320 -15.97 13.44 -15.56
C ASP A 320 -14.63 12.80 -15.10
N LEU A 321 -14.24 11.71 -15.75
CA LEU A 321 -13.00 10.98 -15.42
C LEU A 321 -11.73 11.71 -15.88
N GLU A 322 -11.85 12.75 -16.72
CA GLU A 322 -10.71 13.57 -17.13
C GLU A 322 -10.36 14.64 -16.07
N ALA A 323 -11.27 14.92 -15.14
CA ALA A 323 -10.99 15.82 -14.03
C ALA A 323 -9.92 15.24 -13.09
N ILE A 324 -9.15 16.14 -12.46
CA ILE A 324 -8.15 15.75 -11.46
C ILE A 324 -8.87 15.07 -10.28
N PRO A 325 -8.52 13.80 -9.94
CA PRO A 325 -9.11 13.13 -8.81
C PRO A 325 -8.84 13.89 -7.51
N ARG A 326 -9.84 13.96 -6.63
CA ARG A 326 -9.65 14.59 -5.32
C ARG A 326 -9.16 13.57 -4.32
N ARG A 327 -8.19 13.95 -3.50
CA ARG A 327 -7.62 13.12 -2.44
C ARG A 327 -7.93 13.72 -1.07
N TYR A 328 -8.34 12.84 -0.16
CA TYR A 328 -8.69 13.24 1.21
C TYR A 328 -7.88 12.41 2.19
N MET A 329 -6.96 13.07 2.89
CA MET A 329 -6.17 12.42 3.94
C MET A 329 -6.79 12.71 5.30
N VAL A 330 -7.14 11.66 6.03
CA VAL A 330 -7.80 11.75 7.34
C VAL A 330 -6.97 11.01 8.38
N GLU A 331 -6.44 11.76 9.35
CA GLU A 331 -5.71 11.19 10.47
C GLU A 331 -6.62 10.33 11.36
N ALA A 332 -6.02 9.46 12.16
CA ALA A 332 -6.68 8.67 13.19
C ALA A 332 -7.54 9.56 14.13
N GLY A 333 -8.76 9.12 14.42
CA GLY A 333 -9.71 9.83 15.29
C GLY A 333 -10.27 11.13 14.71
N LYS A 334 -10.01 11.45 13.43
CA LYS A 334 -10.48 12.71 12.81
C LYS A 334 -11.52 12.47 11.71
N GLN A 335 -12.16 13.57 11.32
CA GLN A 335 -13.03 13.59 10.13
C GLN A 335 -12.85 14.89 9.37
N LEU A 336 -13.25 14.87 8.10
CA LEU A 336 -13.40 16.04 7.25
C LEU A 336 -14.55 15.81 6.25
N ASP A 337 -14.99 16.89 5.62
CA ASP A 337 -15.99 16.84 4.58
C ASP A 337 -15.62 17.73 3.39
N ASP A 338 -16.23 17.46 2.25
CA ASP A 338 -16.08 18.30 1.07
C ASP A 338 -17.35 18.28 0.22
N ILE A 339 -17.50 19.34 -0.59
CA ILE A 339 -18.65 19.57 -1.44
C ILE A 339 -18.30 19.21 -2.89
N TRP A 340 -19.19 18.46 -3.51
CA TRP A 340 -19.14 18.10 -4.92
C TRP A 340 -20.31 18.71 -5.67
N SER A 341 -20.01 19.38 -6.76
CA SER A 341 -21.01 19.89 -7.70
C SER A 341 -21.63 18.72 -8.46
N VAL A 342 -22.87 18.87 -8.88
CA VAL A 342 -23.57 17.88 -9.71
C VAL A 342 -23.56 18.32 -11.19
N HIS A 343 -23.59 17.37 -12.11
CA HIS A 343 -23.65 17.59 -13.55
C HIS A 343 -25.11 17.43 -14.03
N ASP A 344 -25.77 18.53 -14.37
CA ASP A 344 -27.18 18.54 -14.75
C ASP A 344 -28.06 17.72 -13.77
N GLY A 345 -27.91 18.02 -12.47
CA GLY A 345 -28.62 17.33 -11.39
C GLY A 345 -28.09 15.92 -11.06
N ARG A 346 -27.18 15.35 -11.82
CA ARG A 346 -26.63 14.00 -11.63
C ARG A 346 -25.28 14.01 -10.91
N TYR A 347 -25.01 12.94 -10.17
CA TYR A 347 -23.72 12.65 -9.57
C TYR A 347 -23.44 11.15 -9.59
N ASP A 348 -22.18 10.78 -9.78
CA ASP A 348 -21.68 9.41 -9.69
C ASP A 348 -20.24 9.45 -9.14
N LEU A 349 -20.15 9.43 -7.80
CA LEU A 349 -18.89 9.58 -7.09
C LEU A 349 -18.36 8.23 -6.62
N TRP A 350 -17.12 7.96 -6.93
CA TRP A 350 -16.42 6.73 -6.60
C TRP A 350 -15.29 6.99 -5.62
N VAL A 351 -15.37 6.41 -4.42
CA VAL A 351 -14.41 6.58 -3.32
C VAL A 351 -13.63 5.29 -3.11
N LEU A 352 -12.33 5.38 -3.19
CA LEU A 352 -11.40 4.28 -2.93
C LEU A 352 -10.54 4.59 -1.69
N GLY A 353 -10.19 3.56 -0.95
CA GLY A 353 -9.28 3.62 0.20
C GLY A 353 -8.45 2.35 0.32
N PRO A 354 -7.61 2.24 1.36
CA PRO A 354 -6.75 1.07 1.56
C PRO A 354 -7.55 -0.22 1.74
N ASN A 355 -6.92 -1.35 1.37
CA ASN A 355 -7.42 -2.71 1.56
C ASN A 355 -8.84 -2.95 1.01
N GLY A 356 -9.09 -2.49 -0.23
CA GLY A 356 -10.37 -2.72 -0.89
C GLY A 356 -11.53 -1.86 -0.37
N PHE A 357 -11.28 -0.88 0.50
CA PHE A 357 -12.33 0.07 0.90
C PHE A 357 -12.87 0.78 -0.33
N HIS A 358 -14.17 0.60 -0.57
CA HIS A 358 -14.86 1.18 -1.72
C HIS A 358 -16.25 1.67 -1.32
N ARG A 359 -16.58 2.89 -1.76
CA ARG A 359 -17.93 3.45 -1.69
C ARG A 359 -18.28 4.05 -3.05
N SER A 360 -19.53 3.89 -3.46
CA SER A 360 -20.06 4.57 -4.64
C SER A 360 -21.38 5.22 -4.30
N PHE A 361 -21.53 6.46 -4.75
CA PHE A 361 -22.72 7.28 -4.52
C PHE A 361 -23.22 7.83 -5.84
N GLN A 362 -24.35 7.33 -6.31
CA GLN A 362 -24.99 7.73 -7.57
C GLN A 362 -26.39 8.25 -7.32
N GLY A 363 -26.81 9.27 -8.05
CA GLY A 363 -28.18 9.80 -8.00
C GLY A 363 -28.46 10.93 -8.97
N ASN A 364 -29.76 11.28 -9.04
CA ASN A 364 -30.27 12.37 -9.86
C ASN A 364 -31.16 13.27 -9.01
N LEU A 365 -30.73 14.49 -8.73
CA LEU A 365 -31.44 15.46 -7.87
C LEU A 365 -32.76 15.96 -8.46
N HIS A 366 -32.97 15.78 -9.77
CA HIS A 366 -34.24 16.10 -10.42
C HIS A 366 -35.34 15.04 -10.17
N SER A 367 -34.95 13.90 -9.60
CA SER A 367 -35.93 12.88 -9.21
C SER A 367 -36.83 13.38 -8.09
N LYS A 368 -38.13 13.08 -8.19
CA LYS A 368 -39.12 13.36 -7.15
C LYS A 368 -38.79 12.69 -5.80
N LEU A 369 -38.02 11.64 -5.83
CA LEU A 369 -37.53 10.96 -4.63
C LEU A 369 -36.90 11.95 -3.64
N TYR A 370 -36.03 12.82 -4.11
CA TYR A 370 -35.28 13.75 -3.26
C TYR A 370 -36.15 14.80 -2.58
N SER A 371 -37.32 15.13 -3.17
CA SER A 371 -38.28 16.05 -2.59
C SER A 371 -39.33 15.39 -1.69
N GLU A 372 -39.57 14.09 -1.86
CA GLU A 372 -40.64 13.38 -1.19
C GLU A 372 -40.19 12.44 -0.07
N SER A 373 -39.04 11.79 -0.26
CA SER A 373 -38.58 10.72 0.65
C SER A 373 -37.12 10.36 0.40
N LEU A 374 -36.18 11.20 0.84
CA LEU A 374 -34.76 10.92 0.67
C LEU A 374 -34.32 9.76 1.60
N PRO A 375 -33.85 8.64 1.03
CA PRO A 375 -33.34 7.54 1.84
C PRO A 375 -31.97 7.88 2.38
N GLU A 376 -31.77 7.68 3.67
CA GLU A 376 -30.50 7.71 4.34
C GLU A 376 -30.04 6.29 4.62
N ILE A 377 -28.81 5.97 4.18
CA ILE A 377 -28.21 4.65 4.29
C ILE A 377 -26.87 4.78 4.98
N ARG A 378 -26.74 4.11 6.12
CA ARG A 378 -25.50 4.09 6.90
C ARG A 378 -25.03 2.66 7.12
N ILE A 379 -23.73 2.48 7.11
CA ILE A 379 -23.08 1.25 7.56
C ILE A 379 -22.47 1.49 8.92
N CYS A 380 -22.82 0.63 9.88
CA CYS A 380 -22.13 0.51 11.16
C CYS A 380 -21.47 -0.87 11.20
N VAL A 381 -20.23 -0.93 11.65
CA VAL A 381 -19.48 -2.18 11.84
C VAL A 381 -19.31 -2.44 13.32
N GLU A 382 -19.25 -3.70 13.71
CA GLU A 382 -18.94 -4.09 15.08
C GLU A 382 -17.42 -4.24 15.25
N GLU A 383 -16.85 -3.66 16.29
CA GLU A 383 -15.39 -3.60 16.45
C GLU A 383 -14.72 -4.97 16.66
N CYS A 384 -15.46 -5.94 17.20
CA CYS A 384 -14.90 -7.25 17.58
C CYS A 384 -15.35 -8.42 16.71
N GLU A 385 -16.38 -8.22 15.90
CA GLU A 385 -17.02 -9.27 15.09
C GLU A 385 -17.18 -8.80 13.64
N PRO A 386 -17.05 -9.69 12.66
CA PRO A 386 -17.19 -9.33 11.24
C PRO A 386 -18.67 -9.18 10.84
N LYS A 387 -19.37 -8.26 11.49
CA LYS A 387 -20.79 -7.97 11.27
C LYS A 387 -21.01 -6.54 10.81
N ILE A 388 -21.95 -6.36 9.90
CA ILE A 388 -22.41 -5.07 9.39
C ILE A 388 -23.86 -4.88 9.80
N TYR A 389 -24.13 -3.74 10.40
CA TYR A 389 -25.48 -3.23 10.61
C TYR A 389 -25.75 -2.17 9.56
N LEU A 390 -26.60 -2.52 8.59
CA LEU A 390 -27.05 -1.58 7.59
C LEU A 390 -28.29 -0.87 8.12
N LYS A 391 -28.14 0.42 8.42
CA LYS A 391 -29.21 1.27 8.98
C LYS A 391 -29.85 2.08 7.87
N LEU A 392 -31.15 1.94 7.76
CA LEU A 392 -31.96 2.45 6.67
C LEU A 392 -33.10 3.29 7.24
N ARG A 393 -33.21 4.53 6.82
CA ARG A 393 -34.35 5.38 7.11
C ARG A 393 -34.69 6.28 5.93
N SER A 394 -35.85 6.88 5.93
CA SER A 394 -36.25 7.86 4.92
C SER A 394 -36.65 9.17 5.60
N GLU A 395 -36.13 10.28 5.09
CA GLU A 395 -36.55 11.62 5.50
C GLU A 395 -37.79 12.02 4.70
N GLY A 396 -38.97 11.57 5.09
CA GLY A 396 -40.19 11.92 4.38
C GLY A 396 -41.36 11.06 4.81
N GLN A 397 -42.56 11.36 4.29
CA GLN A 397 -43.81 10.65 4.69
C GLN A 397 -44.06 9.36 3.90
N LYS A 398 -43.40 9.20 2.75
CA LYS A 398 -43.58 8.02 1.89
C LYS A 398 -42.71 6.86 2.30
N THR A 399 -43.26 5.66 2.18
CA THR A 399 -42.50 4.43 2.30
C THR A 399 -41.53 4.30 1.12
N VAL A 400 -40.29 3.98 1.39
CA VAL A 400 -39.24 3.72 0.40
C VAL A 400 -38.96 2.23 0.37
N LYS A 401 -38.94 1.65 -0.83
CA LYS A 401 -38.63 0.23 -1.07
C LYS A 401 -37.20 0.11 -1.56
N LEU A 402 -36.39 -0.50 -0.74
CA LEU A 402 -34.96 -0.70 -0.97
C LEU A 402 -34.70 -2.14 -1.40
N VAL A 403 -33.80 -2.29 -2.37
CA VAL A 403 -33.23 -3.58 -2.77
C VAL A 403 -31.76 -3.56 -2.40
N ILE A 404 -31.34 -4.48 -1.55
CA ILE A 404 -29.96 -4.72 -1.20
C ILE A 404 -29.49 -5.95 -1.96
N GLN A 405 -28.56 -5.80 -2.88
CA GLN A 405 -28.00 -6.88 -3.67
C GLN A 405 -26.56 -7.14 -3.25
N ALA A 406 -26.25 -8.34 -2.81
CA ALA A 406 -24.87 -8.77 -2.66
C ALA A 406 -24.22 -8.91 -4.04
N ASN A 407 -23.09 -8.24 -4.24
CA ASN A 407 -22.31 -8.30 -5.49
C ASN A 407 -21.28 -9.44 -5.44
N ALA A 408 -20.76 -9.74 -4.24
CA ALA A 408 -19.82 -10.82 -3.99
C ALA A 408 -20.05 -11.40 -2.58
N TYR A 409 -19.39 -12.52 -2.28
CA TYR A 409 -19.37 -13.25 -1.02
C TYR A 409 -20.70 -13.92 -0.68
N LEU A 410 -21.79 -13.17 -0.64
CA LEU A 410 -23.13 -13.68 -0.38
C LEU A 410 -23.90 -13.79 -1.70
N ASN A 411 -24.56 -14.93 -1.94
CA ASN A 411 -25.50 -15.06 -3.07
C ASN A 411 -26.92 -14.77 -2.58
N LYS A 412 -27.21 -13.49 -2.29
CA LYS A 412 -28.46 -13.08 -1.66
C LYS A 412 -28.87 -11.67 -2.03
N SER A 413 -30.19 -11.43 -2.07
CA SER A 413 -30.78 -10.09 -2.11
C SER A 413 -31.82 -9.96 -1.01
N TRP A 414 -32.04 -8.73 -0.56
CA TRP A 414 -33.02 -8.38 0.45
C TRP A 414 -33.91 -7.25 -0.09
N HIS A 415 -35.20 -7.32 0.21
CA HIS A 415 -36.18 -6.27 -0.09
C HIS A 415 -36.66 -5.70 1.23
N ILE A 416 -36.45 -4.41 1.45
CA ILE A 416 -36.76 -3.75 2.72
C ILE A 416 -37.61 -2.51 2.44
N GLU A 417 -38.67 -2.36 3.22
CA GLU A 417 -39.46 -1.13 3.26
C GLU A 417 -39.03 -0.29 4.49
N THR A 418 -38.73 0.97 4.28
CA THR A 418 -38.39 1.89 5.36
C THR A 418 -39.20 3.18 5.27
N ARG A 419 -39.40 3.82 6.41
CA ARG A 419 -39.99 5.15 6.59
C ARG A 419 -39.08 5.99 7.49
N THR A 420 -39.69 6.89 8.25
CA THR A 420 -38.99 7.75 9.21
C THR A 420 -38.37 6.97 10.37
N ALA A 421 -38.93 5.83 10.77
CA ALA A 421 -38.31 4.92 11.73
C ALA A 421 -37.14 4.19 11.07
N GLU A 422 -36.01 4.14 11.79
CA GLU A 422 -34.82 3.41 11.33
C GLU A 422 -35.11 1.90 11.27
N THR A 423 -34.81 1.30 10.15
CA THR A 423 -34.85 -0.15 9.94
C THR A 423 -33.41 -0.65 9.87
N GLU A 424 -33.11 -1.74 10.56
CA GLU A 424 -31.77 -2.33 10.60
C GLU A 424 -31.75 -3.70 9.93
N LEU A 425 -30.72 -3.94 9.10
CA LEU A 425 -30.40 -5.24 8.53
C LEU A 425 -29.01 -5.67 9.00
N LEU A 426 -28.94 -6.82 9.67
CA LEU A 426 -27.67 -7.44 10.04
C LEU A 426 -27.16 -8.32 8.90
N LEU A 427 -25.90 -8.09 8.49
CA LEU A 427 -25.13 -8.91 7.57
C LEU A 427 -23.96 -9.52 8.33
N ASP A 428 -23.96 -10.84 8.51
CA ASP A 428 -22.87 -11.59 9.11
C ASP A 428 -21.89 -12.01 8.02
N MET A 429 -20.64 -11.51 8.11
CA MET A 429 -19.59 -11.76 7.14
C MET A 429 -18.50 -12.71 7.70
N SER A 430 -18.80 -13.47 8.75
CA SER A 430 -17.83 -14.36 9.42
C SER A 430 -17.29 -15.44 8.48
N GLU A 431 -18.15 -16.03 7.64
CA GLU A 431 -17.75 -17.05 6.65
C GLU A 431 -16.80 -16.50 5.57
N TRP A 432 -16.77 -15.19 5.39
CA TRP A 432 -15.99 -14.49 4.37
C TRP A 432 -14.87 -13.63 4.99
N TYR A 433 -14.46 -13.95 6.22
CA TYR A 433 -13.36 -13.29 6.89
C TYR A 433 -13.51 -11.77 7.03
N GLY A 434 -14.76 -11.29 7.07
CA GLY A 434 -15.10 -9.87 7.14
C GLY A 434 -15.16 -9.14 5.78
N TRP A 435 -14.90 -9.81 4.66
CA TRP A 435 -15.02 -9.22 3.33
C TRP A 435 -16.47 -9.06 2.92
N TYR A 436 -16.84 -7.91 2.36
CA TYR A 436 -18.19 -7.59 1.92
C TYR A 436 -18.21 -6.75 0.65
N ASP A 437 -19.25 -6.94 -0.15
CA ASP A 437 -19.59 -6.11 -1.30
C ASP A 437 -21.08 -6.21 -1.60
N PHE A 438 -21.80 -5.11 -1.47
CA PHE A 438 -23.22 -5.03 -1.78
C PHE A 438 -23.62 -3.65 -2.29
N THR A 439 -24.69 -3.62 -3.07
CA THR A 439 -25.32 -2.41 -3.60
C THR A 439 -26.72 -2.25 -3.02
N VAL A 440 -27.02 -1.05 -2.55
CA VAL A 440 -28.38 -0.63 -2.18
C VAL A 440 -28.95 0.23 -3.29
N SER A 441 -30.11 -0.11 -3.77
CA SER A 441 -30.86 0.60 -4.81
C SER A 441 -32.33 0.75 -4.41
N LEU A 442 -33.08 1.48 -5.21
CA LEU A 442 -34.51 1.67 -5.04
C LEU A 442 -35.28 0.99 -6.17
N GLU A 443 -36.42 0.31 -5.86
CA GLU A 443 -37.20 -0.40 -6.87
C GLU A 443 -37.67 0.48 -8.04
N ASN A 444 -38.01 1.74 -7.75
CA ASN A 444 -38.59 2.64 -8.73
C ASN A 444 -37.68 3.81 -9.13
N GLU A 445 -36.41 3.74 -8.75
CA GLU A 445 -35.44 4.83 -8.99
C GLU A 445 -34.09 4.25 -9.39
N PRO A 446 -33.90 3.83 -10.64
CA PRO A 446 -32.70 3.12 -11.09
C PRO A 446 -31.42 3.95 -11.03
N GLU A 447 -31.55 5.27 -11.04
CA GLU A 447 -30.41 6.19 -10.92
C GLU A 447 -29.89 6.31 -9.48
N PHE A 448 -30.67 5.90 -8.47
CA PHE A 448 -30.20 5.89 -7.07
C PHE A 448 -29.47 4.59 -6.76
N LYS A 449 -28.15 4.71 -6.47
CA LYS A 449 -27.33 3.56 -6.03
C LYS A 449 -26.34 3.97 -4.98
N ARG A 450 -26.11 3.05 -4.03
CA ARG A 450 -25.08 3.13 -3.00
C ARG A 450 -24.37 1.79 -2.94
N ARG A 451 -23.09 1.72 -3.32
CA ARG A 451 -22.30 0.50 -3.19
C ARG A 451 -21.32 0.64 -2.02
N PHE A 452 -21.21 -0.44 -1.29
CA PHE A 452 -20.34 -0.56 -0.12
C PHE A 452 -19.54 -1.84 -0.25
N ALA A 453 -18.20 -1.70 -0.33
CA ALA A 453 -17.31 -2.85 -0.33
C ALA A 453 -16.08 -2.58 0.53
N GLY A 454 -15.41 -3.63 0.97
CA GLY A 454 -14.23 -3.61 1.79
C GLY A 454 -14.16 -4.79 2.74
N ARG A 455 -13.35 -4.65 3.77
CA ARG A 455 -13.21 -5.61 4.85
C ARG A 455 -13.51 -4.96 6.19
N ILE A 456 -14.15 -5.69 7.09
CA ILE A 456 -14.35 -5.29 8.48
C ILE A 456 -13.06 -5.62 9.23
N GLU A 457 -12.41 -4.60 9.77
CA GLU A 457 -11.22 -4.77 10.60
C GLU A 457 -11.64 -4.96 12.07
N THR A 458 -11.25 -6.09 12.64
CA THR A 458 -11.59 -6.48 14.02
C THR A 458 -10.40 -6.39 14.98
N GLY A 459 -9.28 -5.81 14.52
CA GLY A 459 -8.02 -5.80 15.27
C GLY A 459 -7.33 -7.16 15.38
N LYS A 460 -7.82 -8.17 14.65
CA LYS A 460 -7.27 -9.52 14.65
C LYS A 460 -6.74 -9.91 13.27
N ASP A 461 -5.68 -10.72 13.25
CA ASP A 461 -5.21 -11.37 12.04
C ASP A 461 -6.34 -12.18 11.39
N SER A 462 -6.35 -12.27 10.06
CA SER A 462 -7.40 -12.93 9.29
C SER A 462 -6.86 -13.46 7.95
N TYR A 463 -7.60 -13.25 6.86
CA TYR A 463 -7.25 -13.73 5.53
C TYR A 463 -7.42 -12.65 4.47
N SER A 464 -6.64 -12.76 3.39
CA SER A 464 -6.80 -11.95 2.19
C SER A 464 -8.16 -12.19 1.53
N ASP A 465 -8.52 -11.34 0.57
CA ASP A 465 -9.78 -11.46 -0.14
C ASP A 465 -9.95 -12.85 -0.78
N PRO A 466 -10.98 -13.64 -0.39
CA PRO A 466 -11.21 -14.97 -0.93
C PRO A 466 -11.59 -14.98 -2.42
N PHE A 467 -12.03 -13.85 -2.97
CA PHE A 467 -12.33 -13.72 -4.40
C PHE A 467 -11.16 -13.20 -5.23
N MET A 468 -10.03 -12.88 -4.60
CA MET A 468 -8.83 -12.46 -5.33
C MET A 468 -8.32 -13.59 -6.25
N GLY A 469 -8.14 -13.26 -7.52
CA GLY A 469 -7.68 -14.22 -8.54
C GLY A 469 -8.77 -15.07 -9.20
N TYR A 470 -10.03 -14.94 -8.80
CA TYR A 470 -11.14 -15.51 -9.55
C TYR A 470 -11.54 -14.57 -10.70
N SER A 471 -11.74 -15.15 -11.88
CA SER A 471 -12.37 -14.41 -12.99
C SER A 471 -13.85 -14.16 -12.62
N VAL A 472 -14.27 -12.92 -12.68
CA VAL A 472 -15.66 -12.51 -12.52
C VAL A 472 -16.42 -12.81 -13.81
#